data_f7e1ed604199a2b841dd59ce16cf94eb
#
_entry.id   f7e1ed604199a2b841dd59ce16cf94eb
#
_cell.length_a   1.000
_cell.length_b   1.000
_cell.length_c   1.000
_cell.angle_alpha   90.00
_cell.angle_beta   90.00
_cell.angle_gamma   90.00
#
_symmetry.space_group_name_H-M   'P 1'
#
loop_
_entity.id
_entity.type
_entity.pdbx_description
1 polymer ?
#
loop_
_entity_poly.entity_id
_entity_poly.type
_entity_poly.pdbx_seq_one_letter_code
_entity_poly.pdbx_strand_id
1 'polypeptide(L)'
;MTTDNRKLTRTVAALRGRRIGVAGDFMLDRYIWGTASRLSPEAPVPVVDFMNESQVLGGAGNVAANLAALGATVLPFGVVGEDEPGGAIRECLAAAGMASKGLVADASRITTVKTRIVARQQQIVRVDRERREPLSKNLEESLIRRIKTALGQLDAVVISDYDKGVVTDALAERVLTECHRRGVPVLVKPKTSRLFAYRGSTAIVCNAKEAGFFVTRQLDDDESVGQAGRALLAHFGCSSVVITRGADGLSVFEDTVTDAFHVAATSREVSLDRIGQTRTDHASHGRQVFDVTGAGDTVLSVLALAIAARTPIREAAVLANAAAGVVVGKLGTSTITPVELLAAVRDL
;
A
#
# COMPACT_ATOMS: atom_id res chain seq x y z
N MET A 1 -9.17 -25.62 2.16
CA MET A 1 -10.56 -25.11 1.97
C MET A 1 -10.60 -24.50 0.59
N THR A 2 -11.34 -25.08 -0.34
CA THR A 2 -11.58 -24.50 -1.68
C THR A 2 -12.39 -23.22 -1.48
N THR A 3 -11.78 -22.08 -1.76
CA THR A 3 -12.46 -20.78 -1.70
C THR A 3 -13.50 -20.75 -2.81
N ASP A 4 -14.76 -20.50 -2.47
CA ASP A 4 -15.85 -20.45 -3.46
C ASP A 4 -15.67 -19.21 -4.37
N ASN A 5 -15.21 -19.42 -5.60
CA ASN A 5 -14.99 -18.35 -6.60
C ASN A 5 -16.27 -17.53 -6.86
N ARG A 6 -17.47 -18.09 -6.68
CA ARG A 6 -18.73 -17.33 -6.78
C ARG A 6 -18.86 -16.33 -5.65
N LYS A 7 -18.43 -16.70 -4.44
CA LYS A 7 -18.45 -15.80 -3.28
C LYS A 7 -17.46 -14.65 -3.47
N LEU A 8 -16.22 -14.95 -3.90
CA LEU A 8 -15.21 -13.93 -4.20
C LEU A 8 -15.68 -12.98 -5.31
N THR A 9 -16.30 -13.50 -6.38
CA THR A 9 -16.88 -12.68 -7.46
C THR A 9 -17.93 -11.71 -6.94
N ARG A 10 -18.82 -12.14 -6.04
CA ARG A 10 -19.81 -11.26 -5.39
C ARG A 10 -19.15 -10.20 -4.52
N THR A 11 -18.10 -10.60 -3.79
CA THR A 11 -17.33 -9.67 -2.98
C THR A 11 -16.69 -8.58 -3.85
N VAL A 12 -16.08 -8.91 -4.99
CA VAL A 12 -15.53 -7.90 -5.92
C VAL A 12 -16.59 -6.91 -6.37
N ALA A 13 -17.80 -7.36 -6.66
CA ALA A 13 -18.91 -6.46 -7.01
C ALA A 13 -19.31 -5.54 -5.85
N ALA A 14 -19.21 -6.00 -4.59
CA ALA A 14 -19.56 -5.25 -3.39
C ALA A 14 -18.49 -4.20 -2.98
N LEU A 15 -17.29 -4.25 -3.57
CA LEU A 15 -16.22 -3.25 -3.32
C LEU A 15 -16.59 -1.88 -3.89
N ARG A 16 -17.35 -1.84 -4.97
CA ARG A 16 -17.70 -0.62 -5.69
C ARG A 16 -18.59 0.29 -4.85
N GLY A 17 -18.35 1.60 -4.96
CA GLY A 17 -19.14 2.64 -4.30
C GLY A 17 -18.85 2.82 -2.81
N ARG A 18 -17.91 2.05 -2.23
CA ARG A 18 -17.47 2.27 -0.84
C ARG A 18 -16.77 3.61 -0.71
N ARG A 19 -16.95 4.25 0.44
CA ARG A 19 -16.39 5.57 0.75
C ARG A 19 -15.24 5.40 1.73
N ILE A 20 -14.01 5.62 1.26
CA ILE A 20 -12.79 5.35 2.02
C ILE A 20 -12.04 6.64 2.28
N GLY A 21 -11.75 6.94 3.54
CA GLY A 21 -10.80 7.98 3.92
C GLY A 21 -9.38 7.45 3.87
N VAL A 22 -8.47 8.15 3.19
CA VAL A 22 -7.03 7.81 3.18
C VAL A 22 -6.27 8.93 3.84
N ALA A 23 -5.74 8.68 5.04
CA ALA A 23 -4.90 9.61 5.78
C ALA A 23 -3.44 9.17 5.73
N GLY A 24 -2.51 10.08 5.38
CA GLY A 24 -1.10 9.70 5.34
C GLY A 24 -0.20 10.59 4.50
N ASP A 25 0.97 10.04 4.18
CA ASP A 25 2.02 10.71 3.44
C ASP A 25 1.78 10.59 1.93
N PHE A 26 1.19 11.63 1.34
CA PHE A 26 1.06 11.76 -0.12
C PHE A 26 2.40 12.19 -0.71
N MET A 27 2.83 11.48 -1.74
CA MET A 27 4.10 11.77 -2.44
C MET A 27 3.94 11.58 -3.94
N LEU A 28 4.89 12.13 -4.70
CA LEU A 28 4.96 11.99 -6.14
C LEU A 28 6.03 10.97 -6.49
N ASP A 29 5.67 9.91 -7.19
CA ASP A 29 6.60 9.02 -7.85
C ASP A 29 6.82 9.52 -9.29
N ARG A 30 8.06 9.91 -9.60
CA ARG A 30 8.48 10.44 -10.90
C ARG A 30 9.39 9.43 -11.58
N TYR A 31 9.12 9.12 -12.82
CA TYR A 31 9.93 8.21 -13.62
C TYR A 31 10.54 8.98 -14.80
N ILE A 32 11.85 8.96 -14.90
CA ILE A 32 12.60 9.47 -16.05
C ILE A 32 13.04 8.26 -16.85
N TRP A 33 12.49 8.14 -18.05
CA TRP A 33 12.79 7.05 -18.98
C TRP A 33 13.84 7.46 -19.97
N GLY A 34 14.83 6.58 -20.21
CA GLY A 34 15.91 6.88 -21.15
C GLY A 34 16.62 5.64 -21.66
N THR A 35 17.70 5.89 -22.41
CA THR A 35 18.66 4.88 -22.85
C THR A 35 20.02 5.14 -22.24
N ALA A 36 20.72 4.08 -21.85
CA ALA A 36 22.09 4.16 -21.35
C ALA A 36 22.98 3.38 -22.30
N SER A 37 23.72 4.10 -23.16
CA SER A 37 24.57 3.51 -24.22
C SER A 37 26.06 3.71 -23.97
N ARG A 38 26.42 4.64 -23.08
CA ARG A 38 27.82 5.03 -22.83
C ARG A 38 28.06 5.36 -21.36
N LEU A 39 29.32 5.29 -20.95
CA LEU A 39 29.78 5.83 -19.67
C LEU A 39 30.13 7.31 -19.82
N SER A 40 30.03 8.04 -18.72
CA SER A 40 30.47 9.44 -18.66
C SER A 40 32.00 9.51 -18.77
N PRO A 41 32.54 10.49 -19.50
CA PRO A 41 33.98 10.77 -19.48
C PRO A 41 34.44 11.40 -18.15
N GLU A 42 33.51 11.89 -17.32
CA GLU A 42 33.81 12.59 -16.07
C GLU A 42 33.88 11.64 -14.86
N ALA A 43 33.18 10.48 -14.90
CA ALA A 43 33.13 9.51 -13.83
C ALA A 43 32.65 8.15 -14.37
N PRO A 44 32.93 7.02 -13.67
CA PRO A 44 32.51 5.68 -14.09
C PRO A 44 31.01 5.43 -13.84
N VAL A 45 30.17 6.32 -14.37
CA VAL A 45 28.71 6.23 -14.26
C VAL A 45 28.06 6.23 -15.64
N PRO A 46 26.90 5.57 -15.84
CA PRO A 46 26.19 5.61 -17.12
C PRO A 46 25.65 7.02 -17.41
N VAL A 47 25.69 7.42 -18.67
CA VAL A 47 24.93 8.56 -19.17
C VAL A 47 23.58 8.06 -19.64
N VAL A 48 22.51 8.64 -19.10
CA VAL A 48 21.15 8.33 -19.51
C VAL A 48 20.65 9.43 -20.44
N ASP A 49 20.45 9.08 -21.70
CA ASP A 49 19.85 9.97 -22.69
C ASP A 49 18.33 9.97 -22.48
N PHE A 50 17.77 11.16 -22.15
CA PHE A 50 16.36 11.35 -21.81
C PHE A 50 15.43 11.02 -22.99
N MET A 51 14.35 10.30 -22.72
CA MET A 51 13.30 10.00 -23.70
C MET A 51 11.96 10.63 -23.31
N ASN A 52 11.47 10.33 -22.11
CA ASN A 52 10.23 10.88 -21.59
C ASN A 52 10.22 10.87 -20.05
N GLU A 53 9.22 11.51 -19.48
CA GLU A 53 8.95 11.53 -18.05
C GLU A 53 7.48 11.16 -17.79
N SER A 54 7.26 10.45 -16.69
CA SER A 54 5.92 10.18 -16.18
C SER A 54 5.85 10.40 -14.68
N GLN A 55 4.67 10.79 -14.19
CA GLN A 55 4.41 11.08 -12.79
C GLN A 55 3.18 10.32 -12.34
N VAL A 56 3.24 9.71 -11.15
CA VAL A 56 2.13 8.98 -10.55
C VAL A 56 2.07 9.23 -9.05
N LEU A 57 0.91 8.98 -8.47
CA LEU A 57 0.71 9.06 -7.03
C LEU A 57 1.50 7.97 -6.30
N GLY A 58 2.31 8.34 -5.31
CA GLY A 58 3.06 7.45 -4.45
C GLY A 58 2.58 7.51 -2.99
N GLY A 59 3.02 6.56 -2.17
CA GLY A 59 2.66 6.47 -0.77
C GLY A 59 1.15 6.36 -0.53
N ALA A 60 0.60 7.20 0.34
CA ALA A 60 -0.84 7.27 0.58
C ALA A 60 -1.64 7.59 -0.71
N GLY A 61 -1.01 8.30 -1.66
CA GLY A 61 -1.58 8.58 -2.97
C GLY A 61 -1.75 7.32 -3.82
N ASN A 62 -0.81 6.37 -3.77
CA ASN A 62 -0.94 5.09 -4.46
C ASN A 62 -2.06 4.22 -3.88
N VAL A 63 -2.23 4.23 -2.55
CA VAL A 63 -3.38 3.58 -1.91
C VAL A 63 -4.68 4.21 -2.41
N ALA A 64 -4.76 5.55 -2.43
CA ALA A 64 -5.93 6.28 -2.93
C ALA A 64 -6.23 5.94 -4.41
N ALA A 65 -5.20 5.87 -5.26
CA ALA A 65 -5.34 5.51 -6.67
C ALA A 65 -5.87 4.09 -6.87
N ASN A 66 -5.37 3.10 -6.11
CA ASN A 66 -5.87 1.73 -6.15
C ASN A 66 -7.33 1.62 -5.72
N LEU A 67 -7.72 2.32 -4.64
CA LEU A 67 -9.09 2.38 -4.17
C LEU A 67 -10.03 2.99 -5.23
N ALA A 68 -9.63 4.10 -5.84
CA ALA A 68 -10.41 4.76 -6.89
C ALA A 68 -10.54 3.89 -8.15
N ALA A 69 -9.44 3.24 -8.58
CA ALA A 69 -9.45 2.32 -9.71
C ALA A 69 -10.40 1.12 -9.50
N LEU A 70 -10.57 0.67 -8.26
CA LEU A 70 -11.55 -0.36 -7.87
C LEU A 70 -12.98 0.16 -7.71
N GLY A 71 -13.21 1.45 -7.98
CA GLY A 71 -14.55 2.06 -8.00
C GLY A 71 -15.02 2.60 -6.65
N ALA A 72 -14.11 2.87 -5.71
CA ALA A 72 -14.43 3.54 -4.45
C ALA A 72 -14.55 5.06 -4.63
N THR A 73 -15.30 5.71 -3.75
CA THR A 73 -15.22 7.15 -3.51
C THR A 73 -14.14 7.38 -2.45
N VAL A 74 -13.05 8.04 -2.84
CA VAL A 74 -11.90 8.25 -1.95
C VAL A 74 -11.84 9.69 -1.46
N LEU A 75 -11.64 9.85 -0.15
CA LEU A 75 -11.38 11.15 0.49
C LEU A 75 -9.92 11.17 0.97
N PRO A 76 -9.01 11.85 0.24
CA PRO A 76 -7.60 11.95 0.64
C PRO A 76 -7.42 12.99 1.75
N PHE A 77 -6.64 12.64 2.80
CA PHE A 77 -6.28 13.50 3.91
C PHE A 77 -4.76 13.48 4.11
N GLY A 78 -4.12 14.61 3.93
CA GLY A 78 -2.66 14.72 4.03
C GLY A 78 -2.20 16.17 3.92
N VAL A 79 -0.88 16.34 3.90
CA VAL A 79 -0.24 17.65 3.72
C VAL A 79 0.77 17.54 2.60
N VAL A 80 0.76 18.52 1.69
CA VAL A 80 1.72 18.67 0.59
C VAL A 80 2.31 20.07 0.64
N GLY A 81 3.45 20.29 0.03
CA GLY A 81 4.04 21.62 -0.13
C GLY A 81 3.22 22.53 -1.05
N GLU A 82 3.43 23.84 -0.93
CA GLU A 82 3.01 24.81 -1.93
C GLU A 82 4.08 24.90 -3.04
N ASP A 83 4.37 23.76 -3.67
CA ASP A 83 5.39 23.60 -4.71
C ASP A 83 4.83 22.84 -5.93
N GLU A 84 5.60 22.80 -7.03
CA GLU A 84 5.20 22.14 -8.27
C GLU A 84 4.77 20.67 -8.03
N PRO A 85 5.51 19.83 -7.27
CA PRO A 85 5.06 18.45 -7.01
C PRO A 85 3.76 18.37 -6.21
N GLY A 86 3.49 19.33 -5.31
CA GLY A 86 2.22 19.43 -4.58
C GLY A 86 1.05 19.72 -5.53
N GLY A 87 1.28 20.58 -6.53
CA GLY A 87 0.35 20.82 -7.64
C GLY A 87 0.10 19.55 -8.45
N ALA A 88 1.18 18.86 -8.87
CA ALA A 88 1.10 17.62 -9.64
C ALA A 88 0.32 16.51 -8.91
N ILE A 89 0.49 16.35 -7.58
CA ILE A 89 -0.31 15.41 -6.79
C ILE A 89 -1.81 15.75 -6.90
N ARG A 90 -2.19 17.03 -6.82
CA ARG A 90 -3.60 17.45 -6.93
C ARG A 90 -4.17 17.17 -8.33
N GLU A 91 -3.37 17.39 -9.36
CA GLU A 91 -3.74 17.06 -10.75
C GLU A 91 -3.91 15.55 -10.94
N CYS A 92 -2.99 14.73 -10.43
CA CYS A 92 -3.11 13.27 -10.48
C CYS A 92 -4.36 12.77 -9.73
N LEU A 93 -4.69 13.36 -8.56
CA LEU A 93 -5.93 13.05 -7.84
C LEU A 93 -7.17 13.42 -8.66
N ALA A 94 -7.19 14.60 -9.27
CA ALA A 94 -8.30 15.06 -10.11
C ALA A 94 -8.46 14.16 -11.34
N ALA A 95 -7.38 13.79 -12.01
CA ALA A 95 -7.40 12.87 -13.14
C ALA A 95 -7.96 11.49 -12.78
N ALA A 96 -7.76 11.04 -11.52
CA ALA A 96 -8.34 9.81 -10.97
C ALA A 96 -9.75 10.00 -10.38
N GLY A 97 -10.40 11.15 -10.62
CA GLY A 97 -11.76 11.45 -10.15
C GLY A 97 -11.86 11.74 -8.65
N MET A 98 -10.76 12.03 -7.97
CA MET A 98 -10.72 12.31 -6.54
C MET A 98 -10.65 13.79 -6.24
N ALA A 99 -11.48 14.27 -5.31
CA ALA A 99 -11.41 15.65 -4.83
C ALA A 99 -10.25 15.82 -3.84
N SER A 100 -9.40 16.82 -4.05
CA SER A 100 -8.23 17.10 -3.19
C SER A 100 -8.54 17.99 -1.97
N LYS A 101 -9.81 18.21 -1.64
CA LYS A 101 -10.23 19.11 -0.53
C LYS A 101 -9.69 18.71 0.85
N GLY A 102 -9.37 17.43 1.06
CA GLY A 102 -8.78 16.95 2.30
C GLY A 102 -7.26 17.19 2.39
N LEU A 103 -6.59 17.46 1.26
CA LEU A 103 -5.16 17.81 1.27
C LEU A 103 -4.97 19.29 1.67
N VAL A 104 -4.12 19.50 2.65
CA VAL A 104 -3.69 20.83 3.10
C VAL A 104 -2.39 21.19 2.39
N ALA A 105 -2.28 22.42 1.89
CA ALA A 105 -1.00 22.96 1.40
C ALA A 105 -0.27 23.67 2.54
N ASP A 106 1.06 23.55 2.57
CA ASP A 106 1.93 24.18 3.56
C ASP A 106 3.19 24.71 2.88
N ALA A 107 3.33 26.04 2.82
CA ALA A 107 4.48 26.72 2.20
C ALA A 107 5.82 26.44 2.90
N SER A 108 5.80 26.05 4.17
CA SER A 108 7.01 25.72 4.92
C SER A 108 7.55 24.32 4.63
N ARG A 109 6.78 23.49 3.88
CA ARG A 109 7.06 22.08 3.63
C ARG A 109 7.37 21.84 2.16
N ILE A 110 8.30 20.95 1.87
CA ILE A 110 8.49 20.43 0.52
C ILE A 110 7.65 19.16 0.32
N THR A 111 7.05 19.02 -0.85
CA THR A 111 6.39 17.78 -1.23
C THR A 111 7.43 16.68 -1.45
N THR A 112 7.19 15.50 -0.91
CA THR A 112 8.05 14.32 -1.13
C THR A 112 7.96 13.86 -2.57
N VAL A 113 9.13 13.76 -3.22
CA VAL A 113 9.26 13.23 -4.60
C VAL A 113 10.28 12.10 -4.61
N LYS A 114 9.93 10.99 -5.25
CA LYS A 114 10.84 9.87 -5.51
C LYS A 114 11.06 9.74 -7.00
N THR A 115 12.18 10.28 -7.48
CA THR A 115 12.54 10.22 -8.91
C THR A 115 13.32 8.95 -9.19
N ARG A 116 12.79 8.08 -10.06
CA ARG A 116 13.45 6.88 -10.54
C ARG A 116 13.93 7.10 -11.97
N ILE A 117 15.21 6.93 -12.19
CA ILE A 117 15.81 6.98 -13.53
C ILE A 117 15.91 5.55 -14.04
N VAL A 118 15.22 5.27 -15.15
CA VAL A 118 15.07 3.93 -15.72
C VAL A 118 15.62 3.93 -17.14
N ALA A 119 16.56 3.02 -17.41
CA ALA A 119 17.11 2.83 -18.75
C ALA A 119 17.12 1.34 -19.09
N ARG A 120 16.70 0.97 -20.31
CA ARG A 120 16.62 -0.41 -20.79
C ARG A 120 15.88 -1.34 -19.81
N GLN A 121 14.76 -0.89 -19.24
CA GLN A 121 13.94 -1.61 -18.26
C GLN A 121 14.60 -1.85 -16.88
N GLN A 122 15.75 -1.24 -16.62
CA GLN A 122 16.43 -1.31 -15.33
C GLN A 122 16.41 0.05 -14.64
N GLN A 123 16.14 0.05 -13.33
CA GLN A 123 16.30 1.24 -12.51
C GLN A 123 17.80 1.49 -12.27
N ILE A 124 18.30 2.60 -12.78
CA ILE A 124 19.71 3.01 -12.68
C ILE A 124 19.98 3.64 -11.32
N VAL A 125 19.09 4.58 -10.90
CA VAL A 125 19.21 5.28 -9.62
C VAL A 125 17.85 5.82 -9.19
N ARG A 126 17.68 6.02 -7.88
CA ARG A 126 16.56 6.75 -7.30
C ARG A 126 17.05 7.96 -6.54
N VAL A 127 16.46 9.12 -6.82
CA VAL A 127 16.71 10.38 -6.12
C VAL A 127 15.49 10.73 -5.30
N ASP A 128 15.66 10.82 -3.97
CA ASP A 128 14.58 11.15 -3.04
C ASP A 128 14.72 12.60 -2.55
N ARG A 129 13.72 13.44 -2.87
CA ARG A 129 13.56 14.79 -2.32
C ARG A 129 12.50 14.70 -1.23
N GLU A 130 12.92 14.74 0.03
CA GLU A 130 12.01 14.55 1.16
C GLU A 130 12.46 15.27 2.43
N ARG A 131 11.48 15.55 3.28
CA ARG A 131 11.68 15.97 4.67
C ARG A 131 10.81 15.08 5.57
N ARG A 132 11.25 14.89 6.82
CA ARG A 132 10.58 14.00 7.79
C ARG A 132 10.07 14.73 9.02
N GLU A 133 10.10 16.08 9.00
CA GLU A 133 9.62 16.86 10.13
C GLU A 133 8.13 16.60 10.38
N PRO A 134 7.73 16.39 11.66
CA PRO A 134 6.33 16.26 12.03
C PRO A 134 5.53 17.51 11.63
N LEU A 135 4.23 17.35 11.46
CA LEU A 135 3.33 18.48 11.25
C LEU A 135 3.41 19.48 12.43
N SER A 136 3.28 20.76 12.13
CA SER A 136 2.99 21.75 13.16
C SER A 136 1.65 21.43 13.82
N LYS A 137 1.49 21.79 15.11
CA LYS A 137 0.25 21.54 15.87
C LYS A 137 -1.00 22.08 15.16
N ASN A 138 -0.90 23.24 14.51
CA ASN A 138 -2.02 23.87 13.80
C ASN A 138 -2.44 23.05 12.57
N LEU A 139 -1.48 22.54 11.80
CA LEU A 139 -1.74 21.69 10.64
C LEU A 139 -2.31 20.34 11.06
N GLU A 140 -1.74 19.73 12.09
CA GLU A 140 -2.24 18.48 12.66
C GLU A 140 -3.69 18.62 13.13
N GLU A 141 -4.01 19.65 13.90
CA GLU A 141 -5.39 19.94 14.34
C GLU A 141 -6.34 20.22 13.17
N SER A 142 -5.88 20.91 12.14
CA SER A 142 -6.65 21.16 10.92
C SER A 142 -6.97 19.85 10.20
N LEU A 143 -5.98 18.96 10.06
CA LEU A 143 -6.16 17.66 9.38
C LEU A 143 -7.10 16.76 10.18
N ILE A 144 -6.93 16.67 11.49
CA ILE A 144 -7.82 15.91 12.38
C ILE A 144 -9.26 16.40 12.27
N ARG A 145 -9.51 17.72 12.28
CA ARG A 145 -10.87 18.28 12.12
C ARG A 145 -11.49 17.87 10.79
N ARG A 146 -10.74 17.92 9.68
CA ARG A 146 -11.21 17.50 8.35
C ARG A 146 -11.62 16.03 8.35
N ILE A 147 -10.79 15.16 8.91
CA ILE A 147 -11.08 13.73 9.03
C ILE A 147 -12.33 13.51 9.89
N LYS A 148 -12.42 14.12 11.07
CA LYS A 148 -13.58 14.00 11.98
C LYS A 148 -14.90 14.42 11.31
N THR A 149 -14.87 15.50 10.53
CA THR A 149 -16.04 15.97 9.79
C THR A 149 -16.49 14.97 8.74
N ALA A 150 -15.54 14.27 8.09
CA ALA A 150 -15.84 13.30 7.05
C ALA A 150 -16.30 11.93 7.58
N LEU A 151 -15.96 11.55 8.82
CA LEU A 151 -16.17 10.19 9.35
C LEU A 151 -17.60 9.68 9.23
N GLY A 152 -18.62 10.56 9.35
CA GLY A 152 -20.03 10.16 9.25
C GLY A 152 -20.46 9.64 7.87
N GLN A 153 -19.62 9.83 6.86
CA GLN A 153 -19.87 9.37 5.49
C GLN A 153 -18.88 8.30 5.01
N LEU A 154 -17.96 7.85 5.87
CA LEU A 154 -16.93 6.87 5.53
C LEU A 154 -17.30 5.45 5.96
N ASP A 155 -17.09 4.48 5.08
CA ASP A 155 -17.24 3.06 5.37
C ASP A 155 -15.98 2.47 6.01
N ALA A 156 -14.79 3.07 5.77
CA ALA A 156 -13.52 2.73 6.41
C ALA A 156 -12.52 3.88 6.30
N VAL A 157 -11.49 3.83 7.15
CA VAL A 157 -10.32 4.73 7.07
C VAL A 157 -9.06 3.91 6.89
N VAL A 158 -8.16 4.38 6.05
CA VAL A 158 -6.80 3.86 5.90
C VAL A 158 -5.82 4.89 6.43
N ILE A 159 -4.90 4.48 7.30
CA ILE A 159 -3.71 5.26 7.70
C ILE A 159 -2.51 4.64 6.99
N SER A 160 -1.92 5.41 6.07
CA SER A 160 -0.76 4.98 5.27
C SER A 160 0.46 5.83 5.66
N ASP A 161 1.26 5.31 6.59
CA ASP A 161 2.45 5.97 7.13
C ASP A 161 3.70 5.56 6.35
N TYR A 162 4.42 6.56 5.83
CA TYR A 162 5.71 6.41 5.15
C TYR A 162 6.84 7.17 5.88
N ASP A 163 6.58 7.59 7.12
CA ASP A 163 7.54 8.34 7.95
C ASP A 163 8.02 9.64 7.28
N LYS A 164 7.05 10.38 6.67
CA LYS A 164 7.30 11.70 6.09
C LYS A 164 6.68 12.82 6.93
N GLY A 165 6.24 12.50 8.15
CA GLY A 165 5.84 13.45 9.17
C GLY A 165 4.37 13.86 9.13
N VAL A 166 3.55 13.40 8.18
CA VAL A 166 2.11 13.68 8.18
C VAL A 166 1.40 12.88 9.25
N VAL A 167 1.73 11.59 9.37
CA VAL A 167 1.21 10.75 10.44
C VAL A 167 2.03 10.98 11.70
N THR A 168 1.50 11.72 12.65
CA THR A 168 2.04 11.88 14.00
C THR A 168 1.35 10.93 14.96
N ASP A 169 1.92 10.68 16.14
CA ASP A 169 1.29 9.84 17.15
C ASP A 169 -0.07 10.41 17.55
N ALA A 170 -0.15 11.72 17.78
CA ALA A 170 -1.40 12.39 18.15
C ALA A 170 -2.46 12.31 17.04
N LEU A 171 -2.07 12.45 15.76
CA LEU A 171 -3.00 12.27 14.64
C LEU A 171 -3.54 10.83 14.61
N ALA A 172 -2.66 9.84 14.69
CA ALA A 172 -3.06 8.43 14.63
C ALA A 172 -3.99 8.06 15.79
N GLU A 173 -3.63 8.38 17.03
CA GLU A 173 -4.43 8.11 18.23
C GLU A 173 -5.81 8.77 18.17
N ARG A 174 -5.87 10.04 17.75
CA ARG A 174 -7.14 10.78 17.68
C ARG A 174 -8.05 10.29 16.56
N VAL A 175 -7.47 9.91 15.41
CA VAL A 175 -8.24 9.32 14.31
C VAL A 175 -8.78 7.95 14.72
N LEU A 176 -7.97 7.08 15.32
CA LEU A 176 -8.38 5.78 15.81
C LEU A 176 -9.49 5.88 16.86
N THR A 177 -9.34 6.77 17.85
CA THR A 177 -10.34 7.02 18.89
C THR A 177 -11.70 7.44 18.29
N GLU A 178 -11.68 8.38 17.33
CA GLU A 178 -12.92 8.85 16.71
C GLU A 178 -13.56 7.81 15.81
N CYS A 179 -12.76 7.05 15.07
CA CYS A 179 -13.24 5.93 14.25
C CYS A 179 -13.87 4.84 15.14
N HIS A 180 -13.19 4.44 16.20
CA HIS A 180 -13.71 3.45 17.17
C HIS A 180 -15.05 3.88 17.75
N ARG A 181 -15.16 5.14 18.21
CA ARG A 181 -16.41 5.69 18.76
C ARG A 181 -17.58 5.64 17.78
N ARG A 182 -17.32 5.65 16.49
CA ARG A 182 -18.33 5.64 15.41
C ARG A 182 -18.51 4.28 14.75
N GLY A 183 -17.75 3.26 15.16
CA GLY A 183 -17.77 1.94 14.53
C GLY A 183 -17.20 1.93 13.10
N VAL A 184 -16.34 2.89 12.74
CA VAL A 184 -15.68 2.95 11.44
C VAL A 184 -14.38 2.16 11.50
N PRO A 185 -14.20 1.10 10.69
CA PRO A 185 -12.97 0.30 10.71
C PRO A 185 -11.77 1.11 10.20
N VAL A 186 -10.59 0.87 10.83
CA VAL A 186 -9.33 1.52 10.45
C VAL A 186 -8.29 0.46 10.13
N LEU A 187 -7.74 0.53 8.92
CA LEU A 187 -6.60 -0.27 8.50
C LEU A 187 -5.35 0.59 8.49
N VAL A 188 -4.26 0.06 9.01
CA VAL A 188 -3.01 0.80 9.13
C VAL A 188 -1.89 0.07 8.43
N LYS A 189 -1.15 0.80 7.59
CA LYS A 189 0.20 0.41 7.14
C LYS A 189 1.21 1.20 7.98
N PRO A 190 1.75 0.56 9.03
CA PRO A 190 2.55 1.26 10.02
C PRO A 190 3.99 1.48 9.54
N LYS A 191 4.66 2.47 10.13
CA LYS A 191 6.12 2.57 10.12
C LYS A 191 6.70 2.21 11.48
N THR A 192 7.88 1.64 11.44
CA THR A 192 8.59 1.11 12.61
C THR A 192 9.03 2.18 13.60
N SER A 193 9.02 3.45 13.20
CA SER A 193 9.28 4.60 14.06
C SER A 193 8.17 4.89 15.08
N ARG A 194 6.94 4.29 14.92
CA ARG A 194 5.75 4.60 15.72
C ARG A 194 5.10 3.33 16.28
N LEU A 195 5.74 2.72 17.26
CA LEU A 195 5.30 1.43 17.81
C LEU A 195 3.96 1.46 18.54
N PHE A 196 3.56 2.60 19.11
CA PHE A 196 2.39 2.67 20.00
C PHE A 196 1.17 3.39 19.42
N ALA A 197 1.38 4.21 18.40
CA ALA A 197 0.35 5.10 17.85
C ALA A 197 -0.83 4.39 17.16
N TYR A 198 -0.70 3.10 16.83
CA TYR A 198 -1.71 2.36 16.05
C TYR A 198 -2.54 1.38 16.86
N ARG A 199 -2.47 1.46 18.19
CA ARG A 199 -3.24 0.55 19.08
C ARG A 199 -4.74 0.71 18.88
N GLY A 200 -5.45 -0.44 18.86
CA GLY A 200 -6.89 -0.48 18.65
C GLY A 200 -7.33 -0.30 17.19
N SER A 201 -6.42 -0.38 16.23
CA SER A 201 -6.79 -0.44 14.81
C SER A 201 -7.57 -1.73 14.49
N THR A 202 -8.36 -1.74 13.41
CA THR A 202 -9.06 -2.95 12.96
C THR A 202 -8.07 -3.95 12.38
N ALA A 203 -7.15 -3.47 11.54
CA ALA A 203 -6.13 -4.32 10.95
C ALA A 203 -4.80 -3.58 10.79
N ILE A 204 -3.71 -4.30 11.03
CA ILE A 204 -2.33 -3.89 10.70
C ILE A 204 -1.91 -4.65 9.43
N VAL A 205 -1.36 -3.93 8.45
CA VAL A 205 -0.85 -4.51 7.21
C VAL A 205 0.62 -4.12 7.06
N CYS A 206 1.52 -5.09 7.10
CA CYS A 206 2.96 -4.87 6.96
C CYS A 206 3.61 -5.99 6.13
N ASN A 207 4.85 -5.79 5.69
CA ASN A 207 5.61 -6.88 5.08
C ASN A 207 6.44 -7.65 6.12
N ALA A 208 6.98 -8.81 5.74
CA ALA A 208 7.77 -9.65 6.64
C ALA A 208 8.98 -8.92 7.24
N LYS A 209 9.64 -8.04 6.47
CA LYS A 209 10.77 -7.24 6.95
C LYS A 209 10.32 -6.21 8.00
N GLU A 210 9.20 -5.52 7.76
CA GLU A 210 8.60 -4.58 8.72
C GLU A 210 8.14 -5.33 9.99
N ALA A 211 7.46 -6.47 9.83
CA ALA A 211 7.06 -7.32 10.95
C ALA A 211 8.26 -7.78 11.78
N GLY A 212 9.33 -8.24 11.13
CA GLY A 212 10.58 -8.65 11.79
C GLY A 212 11.23 -7.52 12.57
N PHE A 213 11.18 -6.30 12.04
CA PHE A 213 11.69 -5.12 12.76
C PHE A 213 10.88 -4.84 14.03
N PHE A 214 9.55 -4.93 13.99
CA PHE A 214 8.69 -4.74 15.17
C PHE A 214 8.97 -5.74 16.29
N VAL A 215 9.27 -7.00 15.92
CA VAL A 215 9.59 -8.05 16.91
C VAL A 215 11.09 -8.24 17.15
N THR A 216 11.93 -7.38 16.54
CA THR A 216 13.40 -7.41 16.64
C THR A 216 13.98 -8.78 16.27
N ARG A 217 13.43 -9.39 15.21
CA ARG A 217 13.79 -10.73 14.75
C ARG A 217 13.70 -10.84 13.23
N GLN A 218 14.57 -11.62 12.60
CA GLN A 218 14.45 -12.01 11.20
C GLN A 218 13.36 -13.10 11.06
N LEU A 219 12.56 -13.04 10.01
CA LEU A 219 11.45 -13.97 9.74
C LEU A 219 11.80 -14.81 8.51
N ASP A 220 12.35 -15.99 8.75
CA ASP A 220 12.89 -16.84 7.68
C ASP A 220 11.98 -18.04 7.36
N ASP A 221 11.01 -18.35 8.22
CA ASP A 221 10.11 -19.49 8.11
C ASP A 221 8.69 -19.19 8.61
N ASP A 222 7.79 -20.13 8.42
CA ASP A 222 6.37 -20.00 8.83
C ASP A 222 6.21 -19.90 10.35
N GLU A 223 7.11 -20.53 11.13
CA GLU A 223 7.06 -20.48 12.57
C GLU A 223 7.39 -19.09 13.09
N SER A 224 8.49 -18.48 12.62
CA SER A 224 8.90 -17.11 12.98
C SER A 224 7.87 -16.07 12.55
N VAL A 225 7.27 -16.22 11.36
CA VAL A 225 6.15 -15.40 10.89
C VAL A 225 4.92 -15.58 11.79
N GLY A 226 4.62 -16.81 12.21
CA GLY A 226 3.54 -17.13 13.15
C GLY A 226 3.71 -16.46 14.50
N GLN A 227 4.91 -16.52 15.07
CA GLN A 227 5.26 -15.86 16.34
C GLN A 227 5.17 -14.34 16.21
N ALA A 228 5.69 -13.77 15.12
CA ALA A 228 5.64 -12.34 14.86
C ALA A 228 4.19 -11.83 14.72
N GLY A 229 3.34 -12.53 13.95
CA GLY A 229 1.95 -12.14 13.78
C GLY A 229 1.16 -12.09 15.08
N ARG A 230 1.36 -13.08 15.96
CA ARG A 230 0.75 -13.09 17.30
C ARG A 230 1.29 -11.98 18.21
N ALA A 231 2.60 -11.75 18.18
CA ALA A 231 3.21 -10.66 18.93
C ALA A 231 2.67 -9.29 18.49
N LEU A 232 2.49 -9.09 17.19
CA LEU A 232 1.92 -7.86 16.63
C LEU A 232 0.44 -7.68 16.99
N LEU A 233 -0.36 -8.75 16.98
CA LEU A 233 -1.75 -8.71 17.46
C LEU A 233 -1.82 -8.22 18.91
N ALA A 234 -1.03 -8.80 19.79
CA ALA A 234 -0.97 -8.43 21.20
C ALA A 234 -0.44 -7.00 21.40
N HIS A 235 0.61 -6.63 20.63
CA HIS A 235 1.22 -5.31 20.72
C HIS A 235 0.26 -4.19 20.31
N PHE A 236 -0.42 -4.34 19.16
CA PHE A 236 -1.33 -3.32 18.66
C PHE A 236 -2.76 -3.45 19.22
N GLY A 237 -3.11 -4.56 19.85
CA GLY A 237 -4.49 -4.82 20.32
C GLY A 237 -5.50 -4.65 19.18
N CYS A 238 -5.16 -5.11 17.98
CA CYS A 238 -5.97 -5.03 16.76
C CYS A 238 -6.70 -6.34 16.51
N SER A 239 -7.78 -6.30 15.72
CA SER A 239 -8.57 -7.51 15.40
C SER A 239 -7.84 -8.43 14.42
N SER A 240 -6.95 -7.89 13.59
CA SER A 240 -6.18 -8.71 12.67
C SER A 240 -4.82 -8.09 12.29
N VAL A 241 -3.88 -8.96 11.94
CA VAL A 241 -2.59 -8.60 11.32
C VAL A 241 -2.46 -9.33 10.00
N VAL A 242 -2.08 -8.63 8.95
CA VAL A 242 -1.76 -9.20 7.65
C VAL A 242 -0.29 -8.94 7.33
N ILE A 243 0.48 -10.02 7.17
CA ILE A 243 1.91 -9.96 6.83
C ILE A 243 2.07 -10.40 5.38
N THR A 244 2.51 -9.49 4.50
CA THR A 244 2.87 -9.84 3.12
C THR A 244 4.28 -10.42 3.06
N ARG A 245 4.47 -11.51 2.29
CA ARG A 245 5.68 -12.36 2.31
C ARG A 245 6.33 -12.49 0.92
N GLY A 246 6.05 -11.57 0.02
CA GLY A 246 6.58 -11.60 -1.35
C GLY A 246 6.18 -12.86 -2.10
N ALA A 247 7.15 -13.68 -2.50
CA ALA A 247 6.92 -14.93 -3.23
C ALA A 247 6.16 -16.01 -2.42
N ASP A 248 6.12 -15.90 -1.10
CA ASP A 248 5.37 -16.80 -0.22
C ASP A 248 3.93 -16.34 0.03
N GLY A 249 3.49 -15.25 -0.64
CA GLY A 249 2.13 -14.74 -0.55
C GLY A 249 1.89 -13.89 0.69
N LEU A 250 0.90 -14.24 1.52
CA LEU A 250 0.60 -13.51 2.75
C LEU A 250 0.05 -14.41 3.86
N SER A 251 0.16 -13.92 5.10
CA SER A 251 -0.34 -14.58 6.30
C SER A 251 -1.25 -13.66 7.07
N VAL A 252 -2.40 -14.19 7.52
CA VAL A 252 -3.42 -13.48 8.31
C VAL A 252 -3.46 -14.06 9.71
N PHE A 253 -3.47 -13.18 10.69
CA PHE A 253 -3.62 -13.48 12.11
C PHE A 253 -4.84 -12.74 12.64
N GLU A 254 -5.68 -13.42 13.41
CA GLU A 254 -6.90 -12.88 14.00
C GLU A 254 -6.84 -13.03 15.52
N ASP A 255 -7.38 -12.07 16.25
CA ASP A 255 -7.42 -12.07 17.72
C ASP A 255 -8.30 -13.18 18.32
N THR A 256 -9.29 -13.64 17.54
CA THR A 256 -10.25 -14.68 17.94
C THR A 256 -9.84 -16.09 17.51
N VAL A 257 -8.75 -16.25 16.74
CA VAL A 257 -8.33 -17.53 16.16
C VAL A 257 -6.85 -17.78 16.40
N THR A 258 -6.52 -18.95 16.92
CA THR A 258 -5.13 -19.32 17.24
C THR A 258 -4.30 -19.58 15.99
N ASP A 259 -4.91 -20.17 14.94
CA ASP A 259 -4.17 -20.61 13.76
C ASP A 259 -4.06 -19.49 12.72
N ALA A 260 -2.84 -19.30 12.21
CA ALA A 260 -2.59 -18.42 11.09
C ALA A 260 -3.28 -18.94 9.81
N PHE A 261 -3.80 -18.02 9.00
CA PHE A 261 -4.32 -18.35 7.69
C PHE A 261 -3.32 -17.88 6.62
N HIS A 262 -2.72 -18.83 5.90
CA HIS A 262 -1.74 -18.58 4.85
C HIS A 262 -2.39 -18.63 3.47
N VAL A 263 -2.03 -17.67 2.62
CA VAL A 263 -2.45 -17.60 1.21
C VAL A 263 -1.19 -17.60 0.36
N ALA A 264 -0.99 -18.65 -0.44
CA ALA A 264 0.14 -18.74 -1.34
C ALA A 264 0.10 -17.67 -2.44
N ALA A 265 1.27 -17.20 -2.88
CA ALA A 265 1.32 -16.22 -3.95
C ALA A 265 0.72 -16.75 -5.25
N THR A 266 -0.01 -15.89 -5.96
CA THR A 266 -0.60 -16.18 -7.27
C THR A 266 0.34 -15.89 -8.45
N SER A 267 1.49 -15.26 -8.19
CA SER A 267 2.57 -15.00 -9.14
C SER A 267 3.84 -15.71 -8.70
N ARG A 268 4.62 -16.25 -9.64
CA ARG A 268 5.95 -16.81 -9.36
C ARG A 268 7.01 -15.81 -9.77
N GLU A 269 7.91 -15.50 -8.84
CA GLU A 269 9.15 -14.79 -9.14
C GLU A 269 10.04 -15.70 -10.01
N VAL A 270 10.39 -15.26 -11.22
CA VAL A 270 11.43 -15.93 -12.02
C VAL A 270 12.76 -15.42 -11.46
N SER A 271 13.31 -16.13 -10.50
CA SER A 271 14.68 -15.88 -10.02
C SER A 271 15.65 -16.21 -11.15
N LEU A 272 16.38 -15.19 -11.62
CA LEU A 272 17.43 -15.34 -12.64
C LEU A 272 18.59 -16.25 -12.15
N ASP A 273 18.69 -16.51 -10.86
CA ASP A 273 19.72 -17.35 -10.24
C ASP A 273 19.49 -18.86 -10.45
N ARG A 274 18.37 -19.27 -11.06
CA ARG A 274 18.03 -20.68 -11.31
C ARG A 274 17.97 -21.05 -12.79
N ILE A 275 18.71 -20.39 -13.65
CA ILE A 275 18.93 -20.82 -15.04
C ILE A 275 19.84 -22.06 -14.98
N GLY A 276 19.25 -23.25 -14.85
CA GLY A 276 19.97 -24.53 -14.90
C GLY A 276 19.33 -25.71 -14.19
N GLN A 277 18.25 -25.54 -13.43
CA GLN A 277 17.54 -26.67 -12.80
C GLN A 277 16.09 -26.72 -13.23
N THR A 278 15.81 -27.48 -14.27
CA THR A 278 14.47 -27.92 -14.68
C THR A 278 13.91 -28.86 -13.62
N ARG A 279 13.09 -28.36 -12.71
CA ARG A 279 12.10 -29.15 -11.99
C ARG A 279 10.76 -28.96 -12.68
N THR A 280 10.38 -29.99 -13.41
CA THR A 280 9.03 -30.19 -13.94
C THR A 280 8.10 -30.53 -12.77
N ASP A 281 7.46 -29.53 -12.16
CA ASP A 281 6.35 -29.73 -11.26
C ASP A 281 5.20 -28.79 -11.68
N HIS A 282 4.17 -29.45 -12.20
CA HIS A 282 2.79 -29.02 -12.47
C HIS A 282 2.51 -27.55 -12.85
N ALA A 283 1.99 -27.43 -14.07
CA ALA A 283 1.49 -26.22 -14.72
C ALA A 283 0.56 -25.38 -13.82
N SER A 284 1.12 -24.43 -13.10
CA SER A 284 0.40 -23.25 -12.64
C SER A 284 0.80 -22.09 -13.55
N HIS A 285 -0.17 -21.38 -14.11
CA HIS A 285 0.02 -20.21 -14.97
C HIS A 285 0.62 -19.04 -14.16
N GLY A 286 1.93 -19.15 -13.82
CA GLY A 286 2.62 -18.11 -13.07
C GLY A 286 2.79 -16.84 -13.90
N ARG A 287 2.24 -15.72 -13.42
CA ARG A 287 2.48 -14.40 -14.00
C ARG A 287 3.93 -13.99 -13.69
N GLN A 288 4.61 -13.44 -14.68
CA GLN A 288 5.97 -12.95 -14.53
C GLN A 288 5.99 -11.70 -13.64
N VAL A 289 6.87 -11.66 -12.65
CA VAL A 289 7.04 -10.48 -11.77
C VAL A 289 7.99 -9.52 -12.45
N PHE A 290 7.53 -8.27 -12.68
CA PHE A 290 8.33 -7.19 -13.25
C PHE A 290 8.74 -6.15 -12.21
N ASP A 291 7.83 -5.76 -11.32
CA ASP A 291 8.09 -4.75 -10.29
C ASP A 291 7.18 -4.99 -9.07
N VAL A 292 7.78 -5.07 -7.90
CA VAL A 292 7.04 -5.26 -6.63
C VAL A 292 6.62 -3.94 -5.99
N THR A 293 6.97 -2.79 -6.60
CA THR A 293 6.65 -1.46 -6.08
C THR A 293 5.14 -1.25 -6.02
N GLY A 294 4.63 -0.92 -4.84
CA GLY A 294 3.19 -0.65 -4.66
C GLY A 294 2.32 -1.87 -4.38
N ALA A 295 2.84 -3.11 -4.49
CA ALA A 295 2.04 -4.32 -4.22
C ALA A 295 1.43 -4.31 -2.80
N GLY A 296 2.18 -3.87 -1.78
CA GLY A 296 1.67 -3.72 -0.42
C GLY A 296 0.56 -2.68 -0.29
N ASP A 297 0.58 -1.62 -1.11
CA ASP A 297 -0.48 -0.60 -1.15
C ASP A 297 -1.74 -1.16 -1.81
N THR A 298 -1.58 -1.99 -2.84
CA THR A 298 -2.68 -2.71 -3.47
C THR A 298 -3.34 -3.69 -2.49
N VAL A 299 -2.54 -4.47 -1.73
CA VAL A 299 -3.05 -5.34 -0.66
C VAL A 299 -3.86 -4.54 0.35
N LEU A 300 -3.31 -3.44 0.88
CA LEU A 300 -3.98 -2.57 1.84
C LEU A 300 -5.31 -2.02 1.27
N SER A 301 -5.31 -1.60 0.01
CA SER A 301 -6.50 -1.04 -0.66
C SER A 301 -7.63 -2.06 -0.80
N VAL A 302 -7.31 -3.27 -1.26
CA VAL A 302 -8.31 -4.34 -1.41
C VAL A 302 -8.84 -4.79 -0.05
N LEU A 303 -7.96 -4.93 0.96
CA LEU A 303 -8.38 -5.24 2.33
C LEU A 303 -9.32 -4.16 2.88
N ALA A 304 -9.01 -2.88 2.69
CA ALA A 304 -9.84 -1.78 3.16
C ALA A 304 -11.24 -1.80 2.53
N LEU A 305 -11.32 -2.03 1.21
CA LEU A 305 -12.60 -2.14 0.51
C LEU A 305 -13.41 -3.36 0.95
N ALA A 306 -12.77 -4.51 1.11
CA ALA A 306 -13.42 -5.74 1.51
C ALA A 306 -13.95 -5.63 2.96
N ILE A 307 -13.18 -5.06 3.89
CA ILE A 307 -13.62 -4.80 5.25
C ILE A 307 -14.76 -3.77 5.28
N ALA A 308 -14.69 -2.70 4.48
CA ALA A 308 -15.78 -1.75 4.31
C ALA A 308 -17.06 -2.42 3.76
N ALA A 309 -16.90 -3.46 2.94
CA ALA A 309 -17.99 -4.30 2.45
C ALA A 309 -18.42 -5.41 3.43
N ARG A 310 -17.86 -5.42 4.65
CA ARG A 310 -18.10 -6.43 5.70
C ARG A 310 -17.70 -7.85 5.30
N THR A 311 -16.70 -7.99 4.45
CA THR A 311 -16.13 -9.27 4.06
C THR A 311 -15.21 -9.79 5.19
N PRO A 312 -15.28 -11.08 5.57
CA PRO A 312 -14.34 -11.67 6.51
C PRO A 312 -12.88 -11.49 6.06
N ILE A 313 -11.97 -11.24 7.01
CA ILE A 313 -10.57 -10.89 6.71
C ILE A 313 -9.85 -11.95 5.88
N ARG A 314 -10.13 -13.25 6.09
CA ARG A 314 -9.52 -14.34 5.32
C ARG A 314 -9.92 -14.30 3.84
N GLU A 315 -11.17 -14.00 3.54
CA GLU A 315 -11.64 -13.83 2.17
C GLU A 315 -11.09 -12.56 1.54
N ALA A 316 -11.06 -11.46 2.32
CA ALA A 316 -10.43 -10.22 1.91
C ALA A 316 -8.94 -10.41 1.57
N ALA A 317 -8.23 -11.24 2.34
CA ALA A 317 -6.83 -11.57 2.12
C ALA A 317 -6.60 -12.36 0.82
N VAL A 318 -7.48 -13.31 0.49
CA VAL A 318 -7.41 -14.03 -0.80
C VAL A 318 -7.57 -13.06 -1.96
N LEU A 319 -8.55 -12.14 -1.90
CA LEU A 319 -8.73 -11.11 -2.92
C LEU A 319 -7.52 -10.16 -3.02
N ALA A 320 -6.99 -9.74 -1.88
CA ALA A 320 -5.83 -8.85 -1.81
C ALA A 320 -4.57 -9.50 -2.41
N ASN A 321 -4.37 -10.80 -2.14
CA ASN A 321 -3.27 -11.58 -2.71
C ASN A 321 -3.40 -11.74 -4.23
N ALA A 322 -4.61 -12.03 -4.73
CA ALA A 322 -4.89 -12.09 -6.16
C ALA A 322 -4.62 -10.74 -6.85
N ALA A 323 -5.05 -9.64 -6.22
CA ALA A 323 -4.79 -8.29 -6.71
C ALA A 323 -3.29 -7.96 -6.76
N ALA A 324 -2.54 -8.29 -5.72
CA ALA A 324 -1.09 -8.12 -5.68
C ALA A 324 -0.40 -8.89 -6.81
N GLY A 325 -0.81 -10.14 -7.06
CA GLY A 325 -0.30 -10.96 -8.15
C GLY A 325 -0.53 -10.37 -9.55
N VAL A 326 -1.58 -9.56 -9.75
CA VAL A 326 -1.78 -8.80 -11.00
C VAL A 326 -0.83 -7.62 -11.09
N VAL A 327 -0.69 -6.84 -10.01
CA VAL A 327 0.05 -5.57 -10.01
C VAL A 327 1.55 -5.80 -10.15
N VAL A 328 2.12 -6.84 -9.54
CA VAL A 328 3.56 -7.15 -9.69
C VAL A 328 3.95 -7.58 -11.11
N GLY A 329 2.98 -7.92 -11.96
CA GLY A 329 3.18 -8.14 -13.40
C GLY A 329 3.16 -6.86 -14.24
N LYS A 330 3.07 -5.67 -13.63
CA LYS A 330 3.07 -4.37 -14.30
C LYS A 330 4.33 -3.59 -13.94
N LEU A 331 4.78 -2.69 -14.81
CA LEU A 331 5.92 -1.81 -14.54
C LEU A 331 5.50 -0.62 -13.67
N GLY A 332 6.33 -0.28 -12.70
CA GLY A 332 6.14 0.88 -11.83
C GLY A 332 4.96 0.75 -10.85
N THR A 333 4.63 1.87 -10.22
CA THR A 333 3.49 1.97 -9.31
C THR A 333 2.18 1.91 -10.11
N SER A 334 1.55 0.74 -10.14
CA SER A 334 0.37 0.47 -10.96
C SER A 334 -0.87 0.18 -10.11
N THR A 335 -2.04 0.41 -10.68
CA THR A 335 -3.34 0.11 -10.06
C THR A 335 -3.98 -1.15 -10.66
N ILE A 336 -4.96 -1.70 -9.96
CA ILE A 336 -5.78 -2.81 -10.42
C ILE A 336 -7.21 -2.35 -10.68
N THR A 337 -7.80 -2.81 -11.77
CA THR A 337 -9.20 -2.58 -12.12
C THR A 337 -10.10 -3.73 -11.62
N PRO A 338 -11.43 -3.50 -11.46
CA PRO A 338 -12.37 -4.59 -11.12
C PRO A 338 -12.36 -5.74 -12.13
N VAL A 339 -12.14 -5.44 -13.42
CA VAL A 339 -12.09 -6.46 -14.47
C VAL A 339 -10.87 -7.37 -14.31
N GLU A 340 -9.71 -6.78 -14.06
CA GLU A 340 -8.47 -7.53 -13.81
C GLU A 340 -8.56 -8.36 -12.53
N LEU A 341 -9.15 -7.80 -11.46
CA LEU A 341 -9.36 -8.53 -10.21
C LEU A 341 -10.31 -9.70 -10.39
N LEU A 342 -11.43 -9.51 -11.12
CA LEU A 342 -12.35 -10.59 -11.45
C LEU A 342 -11.70 -11.68 -12.28
N ALA A 343 -10.85 -11.33 -13.25
CA ALA A 343 -10.08 -12.30 -14.01
C ALA A 343 -9.14 -13.10 -13.09
N ALA A 344 -8.39 -12.41 -12.22
CA ALA A 344 -7.47 -13.07 -11.28
C ALA A 344 -8.19 -14.02 -10.30
N VAL A 345 -9.42 -13.67 -9.86
CA VAL A 345 -10.24 -14.52 -8.99
C VAL A 345 -10.75 -15.78 -9.69
N ARG A 346 -10.99 -15.71 -11.00
CA ARG A 346 -11.41 -16.90 -11.78
C ARG A 346 -10.27 -17.91 -11.97
N ASP A 347 -9.03 -17.42 -11.92
CA ASP A 347 -7.82 -18.23 -12.08
C ASP A 347 -7.37 -18.89 -10.75
N LEU A 348 -8.05 -18.64 -9.62
CA LEU A 348 -7.83 -19.29 -8.31
C LEU A 348 -8.51 -20.67 -8.25
#